data_c700ac879f8f12469c864245fb45e81c
#
_entry.id   c700ac879f8f12469c864245fb45e81c
#
_cell.length_a   1.000
_cell.length_b   1.000
_cell.length_c   1.000
_cell.angle_alpha   90.00
_cell.angle_beta   90.00
_cell.angle_gamma   90.00
#
_symmetry.space_group_name_H-M   'P 1'
#
loop_
_entity.id
_entity.type
_entity.pdbx_description
1 polymer ?
#
loop_
_entity_poly.entity_id
_entity_poly.type
_entity_poly.pdbx_seq_one_letter_code
_entity_poly.pdbx_strand_id
1 'polypeptide(L)'
;MRDIAHTGITVTEAVGADVPIVRLPTATTGFVGRALRGPVNRPVRVRDYAEYQQAFGGLWQPSMLSYAVEQFFDNGGREAVIVRVVNGGAPATISLPCGDDKLVLEALSPGTREILRASVDYDNIAPSEDDRFNLVLQRVRTIGSEQIEDQEIFR
;
A
#
# COMPACT_ATOMS: atom_id res chain seq x y z
N MET A 1 -57.50 58.42 -2.10
CA MET A 1 -56.35 57.64 -1.73
C MET A 1 -55.48 57.55 -2.97
N ARG A 2 -54.40 58.31 -3.07
CA ARG A 2 -53.55 58.39 -4.26
C ARG A 2 -52.46 57.36 -4.15
N ASP A 3 -52.51 56.41 -5.02
CA ASP A 3 -51.38 55.49 -5.22
C ASP A 3 -50.23 56.24 -5.89
N ILE A 4 -49.19 56.46 -5.15
CA ILE A 4 -47.92 56.96 -5.69
C ILE A 4 -47.11 55.72 -6.12
N ALA A 5 -47.15 55.43 -7.43
CA ALA A 5 -46.24 54.42 -8.00
C ALA A 5 -44.84 54.99 -7.94
N HIS A 6 -44.03 54.44 -7.03
CA HIS A 6 -42.59 54.67 -7.04
C HIS A 6 -41.93 53.74 -8.09
N THR A 7 -41.45 54.38 -9.15
CA THR A 7 -40.48 53.72 -10.05
C THR A 7 -39.17 53.61 -9.31
N GLY A 8 -39.04 52.53 -8.53
CA GLY A 8 -37.82 52.21 -7.81
C GLY A 8 -37.13 51.00 -8.44
N ILE A 9 -35.82 51.05 -8.50
CA ILE A 9 -35.00 49.87 -8.82
C ILE A 9 -35.15 48.94 -7.64
N THR A 10 -35.77 47.78 -7.84
CA THR A 10 -35.80 46.72 -6.82
C THR A 10 -34.50 45.92 -6.96
N VAL A 11 -33.59 46.16 -6.04
CA VAL A 11 -32.41 45.31 -5.91
C VAL A 11 -32.82 44.04 -5.14
N THR A 12 -32.96 42.96 -5.84
CA THR A 12 -33.17 41.65 -5.22
C THR A 12 -31.79 41.06 -4.97
N GLU A 13 -31.38 41.10 -3.72
CA GLU A 13 -30.18 40.37 -3.31
C GLU A 13 -30.52 38.88 -3.32
N ALA A 14 -30.04 38.18 -4.36
CA ALA A 14 -30.08 36.72 -4.34
C ALA A 14 -29.03 36.27 -3.34
N VAL A 15 -29.46 35.75 -2.19
CA VAL A 15 -28.60 35.02 -1.27
C VAL A 15 -28.12 33.81 -2.05
N GLY A 16 -26.95 33.91 -2.66
CA GLY A 16 -26.27 32.79 -3.24
C GLY A 16 -26.09 31.73 -2.15
N ALA A 17 -26.40 30.47 -2.45
CA ALA A 17 -26.11 29.40 -1.54
C ALA A 17 -24.64 29.56 -1.09
N ASP A 18 -24.44 29.79 0.22
CA ASP A 18 -23.10 29.78 0.81
C ASP A 18 -22.46 28.41 0.53
N VAL A 19 -21.77 28.34 -0.59
CA VAL A 19 -20.89 27.18 -0.82
C VAL A 19 -19.69 27.41 0.09
N PRO A 20 -19.55 26.63 1.18
CA PRO A 20 -18.42 26.80 2.07
C PRO A 20 -17.14 26.63 1.25
N ILE A 21 -16.26 27.63 1.32
CA ILE A 21 -14.92 27.52 0.75
C ILE A 21 -14.19 26.47 1.57
N VAL A 22 -14.26 25.23 1.11
CA VAL A 22 -13.52 24.12 1.70
C VAL A 22 -12.05 24.39 1.45
N ARG A 23 -11.28 24.65 2.51
CA ARG A 23 -9.82 24.68 2.41
C ARG A 23 -9.35 23.30 2.00
N LEU A 24 -8.97 23.15 0.75
CA LEU A 24 -8.23 21.97 0.32
C LEU A 24 -6.88 21.97 1.08
N PRO A 25 -6.51 20.88 1.72
CA PRO A 25 -5.20 20.77 2.35
C PRO A 25 -4.12 20.89 1.28
N THR A 26 -3.44 22.03 1.25
CA THR A 26 -2.33 22.29 0.31
C THR A 26 -1.03 21.60 0.73
N ALA A 27 -1.05 20.83 1.81
CA ALA A 27 0.11 20.20 2.41
C ALA A 27 0.26 18.70 2.06
N THR A 28 -0.46 18.18 1.05
CA THR A 28 -0.28 16.82 0.57
C THR A 28 0.84 16.81 -0.49
N THR A 29 1.91 16.08 -0.22
CA THR A 29 3.05 15.96 -1.14
C THR A 29 3.04 14.61 -1.83
N GLY A 30 3.27 14.61 -3.15
CA GLY A 30 3.42 13.38 -3.94
C GLY A 30 4.88 12.97 -4.05
N PHE A 31 5.17 11.70 -3.79
CA PHE A 31 6.48 11.09 -3.98
C PHE A 31 6.39 9.93 -4.96
N VAL A 32 7.23 9.93 -5.97
CA VAL A 32 7.33 8.85 -6.96
C VAL A 32 8.74 8.29 -6.96
N GLY A 33 8.86 6.98 -6.80
CA GLY A 33 10.18 6.37 -6.79
C GLY A 33 10.15 4.87 -6.50
N ARG A 34 11.34 4.30 -6.36
CA ARG A 34 11.50 2.90 -6.00
C ARG A 34 11.42 2.72 -4.48
N ALA A 35 10.77 1.66 -4.04
CA ALA A 35 10.71 1.26 -2.64
C ALA A 35 10.98 -0.24 -2.51
N LEU A 36 11.30 -0.67 -1.30
CA LEU A 36 11.66 -2.05 -1.01
C LEU A 36 10.51 -3.02 -1.34
N ARG A 37 9.30 -2.65 -0.96
CA ARG A 37 8.08 -3.43 -1.17
C ARG A 37 6.87 -2.53 -1.43
N GLY A 38 5.69 -3.09 -1.54
CA GLY A 38 4.43 -2.37 -1.66
C GLY A 38 3.87 -2.36 -3.08
N PRO A 39 2.65 -1.85 -3.27
CA PRO A 39 1.96 -1.85 -4.54
C PRO A 39 2.70 -1.00 -5.58
N VAL A 40 2.74 -1.50 -6.82
CA VAL A 40 3.41 -0.85 -7.95
C VAL A 40 2.40 -0.04 -8.75
N ASN A 41 2.80 1.16 -9.17
CA ASN A 41 2.01 2.09 -9.99
C ASN A 41 0.63 2.43 -9.38
N ARG A 42 0.49 2.31 -8.07
CA ARG A 42 -0.73 2.66 -7.35
C ARG A 42 -0.42 3.71 -6.29
N PRO A 43 -1.18 4.81 -6.24
CA PRO A 43 -1.02 5.81 -5.21
C PRO A 43 -1.47 5.25 -3.85
N VAL A 44 -0.61 5.36 -2.86
CA VAL A 44 -0.90 5.02 -1.46
C VAL A 44 -0.72 6.28 -0.63
N ARG A 45 -1.74 6.61 0.13
CA ARG A 45 -1.72 7.75 1.06
C ARG A 45 -1.15 7.29 2.39
N VAL A 46 -0.21 8.07 2.94
CA VAL A 46 0.42 7.83 4.23
C VAL A 46 0.41 9.14 5.04
N ARG A 47 0.19 9.02 6.35
CA ARG A 47 0.03 10.16 7.27
C ARG A 47 1.23 10.36 8.19
N ASP A 48 2.08 9.34 8.26
CA ASP A 48 3.33 9.37 9.01
C ASP A 48 4.35 8.41 8.41
N TYR A 49 5.57 8.46 8.92
CA TYR A 49 6.64 7.60 8.45
C TYR A 49 6.45 6.12 8.84
N ALA A 50 5.72 5.82 9.92
CA ALA A 50 5.45 4.45 10.34
C ALA A 50 4.49 3.75 9.33
N GLU A 51 3.45 4.45 8.86
CA GLU A 51 2.58 3.95 7.77
C GLU A 51 3.39 3.71 6.49
N TYR A 52 4.35 4.60 6.17
CA TYR A 52 5.25 4.40 5.05
C TYR A 52 6.11 3.14 5.23
N GLN A 53 6.72 2.95 6.41
CA GLN A 53 7.54 1.76 6.70
C GLN A 53 6.72 0.48 6.58
N GLN A 54 5.51 0.48 7.08
CA GLN A 54 4.62 -0.68 7.00
C GLN A 54 4.26 -1.02 5.55
N ALA A 55 3.94 -0.02 4.73
CA ALA A 55 3.51 -0.22 3.35
C ALA A 55 4.67 -0.49 2.38
N PHE A 56 5.80 0.21 2.56
CA PHE A 56 6.90 0.26 1.58
C PHE A 56 8.24 -0.28 2.06
N GLY A 57 8.36 -0.62 3.36
CA GLY A 57 9.52 -1.32 3.92
C GLY A 57 10.63 -0.42 4.50
N GLY A 58 10.38 0.87 4.67
CA GLY A 58 11.31 1.80 5.32
C GLY A 58 12.50 2.22 4.47
N LEU A 59 13.61 2.55 5.12
CA LEU A 59 14.82 3.05 4.45
C LEU A 59 15.45 2.00 3.55
N TRP A 60 15.74 2.39 2.33
CA TRP A 60 16.38 1.54 1.34
C TRP A 60 17.41 2.33 0.53
N GLN A 61 18.70 2.08 0.81
CA GLN A 61 19.82 2.80 0.22
C GLN A 61 19.79 2.96 -1.32
N PRO A 62 19.35 1.96 -2.11
CA PRO A 62 19.30 2.11 -3.58
C PRO A 62 18.26 3.12 -4.09
N SER A 63 17.47 3.73 -3.22
CA SER A 63 16.45 4.71 -3.60
C SER A 63 16.40 5.89 -2.62
N MET A 64 16.36 7.08 -3.16
CA MET A 64 16.20 8.31 -2.37
C MET A 64 14.77 8.50 -1.85
N LEU A 65 13.79 7.75 -2.37
CA LEU A 65 12.38 7.91 -2.00
C LEU A 65 12.17 7.81 -0.48
N SER A 66 12.68 6.74 0.14
CA SER A 66 12.49 6.49 1.57
C SER A 66 13.08 7.57 2.47
N TYR A 67 14.26 8.11 2.08
CA TYR A 67 14.91 9.20 2.80
C TYR A 67 14.14 10.52 2.64
N ALA A 68 13.64 10.80 1.44
CA ALA A 68 12.87 12.02 1.19
C ALA A 68 11.54 12.00 1.95
N VAL A 69 10.86 10.84 2.04
CA VAL A 69 9.63 10.68 2.79
C VAL A 69 9.88 10.82 4.30
N GLU A 70 10.96 10.23 4.83
CA GLU A 70 11.36 10.39 6.23
C GLU A 70 11.58 11.86 6.56
N GLN A 71 12.44 12.55 5.80
CA GLN A 71 12.71 13.97 5.98
C GLN A 71 11.46 14.85 5.85
N PHE A 72 10.53 14.49 4.97
CA PHE A 72 9.28 15.22 4.84
C PHE A 72 8.45 15.18 6.15
N PHE A 73 8.31 14.01 6.76
CA PHE A 73 7.58 13.87 8.01
C PHE A 73 8.35 14.48 9.19
N ASP A 74 9.67 14.34 9.26
CA ASP A 74 10.54 14.94 10.29
C ASP A 74 10.47 16.47 10.26
N ASN A 75 10.27 17.07 9.09
CA ASN A 75 10.09 18.51 8.93
C ASN A 75 8.63 18.97 9.05
N GLY A 76 7.75 18.14 9.63
CA GLY A 76 6.38 18.51 9.95
C GLY A 76 5.38 18.28 8.82
N GLY A 77 5.74 17.53 7.80
CA GLY A 77 4.79 17.02 6.79
C GLY A 77 3.69 16.19 7.44
N ARG A 78 2.47 16.31 6.94
CA ARG A 78 1.31 15.66 7.56
C ARG A 78 0.68 14.57 6.71
N GLU A 79 0.86 14.64 5.40
CA GLU A 79 0.26 13.70 4.48
C GLU A 79 1.10 13.62 3.21
N ALA A 80 1.40 12.40 2.79
CA ALA A 80 2.08 12.14 1.54
C ALA A 80 1.32 11.09 0.71
N VAL A 81 1.41 11.22 -0.62
CA VAL A 81 0.93 10.21 -1.57
C VAL A 81 2.14 9.57 -2.22
N ILE A 82 2.31 8.29 -2.01
CA ILE A 82 3.46 7.53 -2.49
C ILE A 82 3.06 6.70 -3.70
N VAL A 83 3.83 6.79 -4.77
CA VAL A 83 3.70 5.93 -5.95
C VAL A 83 5.00 5.18 -6.15
N ARG A 84 4.98 3.89 -5.86
CA ARG A 84 6.12 3.01 -6.12
C ARG A 84 6.20 2.67 -7.60
N VAL A 85 7.38 2.84 -8.17
CA VAL A 85 7.71 2.40 -9.53
C VAL A 85 8.78 1.32 -9.50
N VAL A 86 8.74 0.41 -10.48
CA VAL A 86 9.73 -0.64 -10.68
C VAL A 86 10.23 -0.61 -12.12
N ASN A 87 11.45 -1.05 -12.34
CA ASN A 87 12.01 -1.15 -13.68
C ASN A 87 12.22 -2.64 -14.02
N GLY A 88 11.28 -3.20 -14.79
CA GLY A 88 11.37 -4.58 -15.29
C GLY A 88 11.29 -5.68 -14.24
N GLY A 89 10.88 -5.36 -12.99
CA GLY A 89 10.68 -6.38 -11.96
C GLY A 89 9.40 -7.18 -12.19
N ALA A 90 9.50 -8.51 -12.05
CA ALA A 90 8.36 -9.41 -12.02
C ALA A 90 8.09 -9.91 -10.60
N PRO A 91 6.83 -10.22 -10.24
CA PRO A 91 6.52 -10.90 -9.00
C PRO A 91 7.22 -12.25 -8.92
N ALA A 92 7.62 -12.66 -7.72
CA ALA A 92 8.14 -14.00 -7.50
C ALA A 92 7.01 -15.03 -7.61
N THR A 93 7.27 -16.15 -8.27
CA THR A 93 6.33 -17.26 -8.40
C THR A 93 6.95 -18.55 -7.91
N ILE A 94 6.15 -19.40 -7.28
CA ILE A 94 6.51 -20.75 -6.89
C ILE A 94 5.43 -21.73 -7.32
N SER A 95 5.81 -22.87 -7.85
CA SER A 95 4.90 -23.95 -8.25
C SER A 95 5.11 -25.14 -7.35
N LEU A 96 4.06 -25.55 -6.65
CA LEU A 96 4.02 -26.76 -5.85
C LEU A 96 3.34 -27.86 -6.67
N PRO A 97 3.96 -29.02 -6.85
CA PRO A 97 3.33 -30.14 -7.55
C PRO A 97 2.16 -30.69 -6.71
N CYS A 98 1.04 -30.98 -7.35
CA CYS A 98 -0.15 -31.53 -6.74
C CYS A 98 -0.72 -32.63 -7.66
N GLY A 99 -0.17 -33.84 -7.56
CA GLY A 99 -0.49 -34.92 -8.50
C GLY A 99 -0.10 -34.53 -9.93
N ASP A 100 -1.07 -34.56 -10.84
CA ASP A 100 -0.91 -34.16 -12.24
C ASP A 100 -1.02 -32.64 -12.45
N ASP A 101 -1.48 -31.90 -11.43
CA ASP A 101 -1.69 -30.46 -11.44
C ASP A 101 -0.57 -29.71 -10.68
N LYS A 102 -0.66 -28.38 -10.68
CA LYS A 102 0.26 -27.48 -9.97
C LYS A 102 -0.51 -26.40 -9.24
N LEU A 103 -0.19 -26.22 -7.96
CA LEU A 103 -0.55 -25.01 -7.24
C LEU A 103 0.50 -23.94 -7.51
N VAL A 104 0.09 -22.86 -8.18
CA VAL A 104 0.97 -21.72 -8.47
C VAL A 104 0.67 -20.60 -7.49
N LEU A 105 1.68 -20.20 -6.72
CA LEU A 105 1.63 -19.05 -5.83
C LEU A 105 2.44 -17.92 -6.43
N GLU A 106 1.88 -16.72 -6.44
CA GLU A 106 2.50 -15.52 -6.97
C GLU A 106 2.52 -14.42 -5.91
N ALA A 107 3.65 -13.74 -5.76
CA ALA A 107 3.76 -12.59 -4.87
C ALA A 107 2.96 -11.40 -5.41
N LEU A 108 2.29 -10.66 -4.53
CA LEU A 108 1.45 -9.50 -4.90
C LEU A 108 2.24 -8.36 -5.56
N SER A 109 3.54 -8.31 -5.36
CA SER A 109 4.38 -7.26 -5.92
C SER A 109 5.82 -7.74 -6.12
N PRO A 110 6.54 -7.20 -7.12
CA PRO A 110 7.96 -7.51 -7.31
C PRO A 110 8.78 -7.02 -6.11
N GLY A 111 9.71 -7.86 -5.65
CA GLY A 111 10.66 -7.57 -4.58
C GLY A 111 12.04 -8.12 -4.93
N THR A 112 13.10 -7.63 -4.27
CA THR A 112 14.48 -8.06 -4.55
C THR A 112 15.21 -8.64 -3.36
N ARG A 113 14.64 -8.58 -2.17
CA ARG A 113 15.33 -8.96 -0.92
C ARG A 113 14.66 -10.08 -0.15
N GLU A 114 13.41 -10.37 -0.46
CA GLU A 114 12.64 -11.36 0.27
C GLU A 114 12.48 -12.60 -0.59
N ILE A 115 12.82 -13.74 -0.04
CA ILE A 115 12.62 -15.04 -0.65
C ILE A 115 11.38 -15.63 0.00
N LEU A 116 10.40 -16.00 -0.82
CA LEU A 116 9.24 -16.73 -0.37
C LEU A 116 9.52 -18.23 -0.50
N ARG A 117 9.25 -18.95 0.56
CA ARG A 117 9.22 -20.42 0.58
C ARG A 117 7.80 -20.87 0.84
N ALA A 118 7.42 -21.93 0.17
CA ALA A 118 6.16 -22.61 0.41
C ALA A 118 6.43 -24.09 0.64
N SER A 119 5.79 -24.65 1.63
CA SER A 119 5.82 -26.08 1.92
C SER A 119 4.43 -26.56 2.32
N VAL A 120 4.20 -27.85 2.13
CA VAL A 120 3.01 -28.54 2.62
C VAL A 120 3.42 -29.42 3.77
N ASP A 121 2.67 -29.38 4.86
CA ASP A 121 2.78 -30.34 5.95
C ASP A 121 1.40 -30.86 6.37
N TYR A 122 1.41 -31.84 7.23
CA TYR A 122 0.21 -32.53 7.74
C TYR A 122 0.15 -32.52 9.27
N ASP A 123 0.85 -31.56 9.90
CA ASP A 123 0.88 -31.43 11.34
C ASP A 123 -0.52 -31.16 11.91
N ASN A 124 -0.92 -31.94 12.92
CA ASN A 124 -2.23 -31.87 13.56
C ASN A 124 -3.43 -32.17 12.63
N ILE A 125 -3.22 -32.86 11.52
CA ILE A 125 -4.27 -33.39 10.65
C ILE A 125 -4.45 -34.88 10.97
N ALA A 126 -5.69 -35.29 11.23
CA ALA A 126 -5.97 -36.69 11.52
C ALA A 126 -5.79 -37.56 10.26
N PRO A 127 -5.31 -38.81 10.38
CA PRO A 127 -5.13 -39.71 9.22
C PRO A 127 -6.41 -40.02 8.45
N SER A 128 -7.57 -39.68 9.01
CA SER A 128 -8.88 -39.81 8.36
C SER A 128 -9.28 -38.58 7.53
N GLU A 129 -8.50 -37.51 7.61
CA GLU A 129 -8.71 -36.26 6.88
C GLU A 129 -7.69 -36.15 5.74
N ASP A 130 -7.70 -37.12 4.85
CA ASP A 130 -6.75 -37.26 3.73
C ASP A 130 -6.94 -36.23 2.62
N ASP A 131 -8.02 -35.45 2.67
CA ASP A 131 -8.33 -34.33 1.78
C ASP A 131 -7.77 -32.98 2.28
N ARG A 132 -7.09 -32.95 3.45
CA ARG A 132 -6.58 -31.73 4.08
C ARG A 132 -5.06 -31.68 4.12
N PHE A 133 -4.54 -30.49 4.09
CA PHE A 133 -3.13 -30.19 4.26
C PHE A 133 -2.96 -28.78 4.83
N ASN A 134 -1.83 -28.53 5.48
CA ASN A 134 -1.42 -27.19 5.85
C ASN A 134 -0.50 -26.63 4.78
N LEU A 135 -0.80 -25.43 4.28
CA LEU A 135 0.11 -24.67 3.44
C LEU A 135 0.92 -23.72 4.32
N VAL A 136 2.20 -23.93 4.40
CA VAL A 136 3.10 -23.07 5.17
C VAL A 136 3.81 -22.12 4.22
N LEU A 137 3.62 -20.83 4.40
CA LEU A 137 4.32 -19.77 3.68
C LEU A 137 5.34 -19.12 4.61
N GLN A 138 6.59 -19.06 4.18
CA GLN A 138 7.67 -18.43 4.92
C GLN A 138 8.28 -17.30 4.11
N ARG A 139 8.47 -16.17 4.75
CA ARG A 139 9.27 -15.07 4.24
C ARG A 139 10.68 -15.19 4.84
N VAL A 140 11.65 -15.40 3.98
CA VAL A 140 13.04 -15.61 4.37
C VAL A 140 13.86 -14.43 3.90
N ARG A 141 14.63 -13.86 4.81
CA ARG A 141 15.60 -12.81 4.50
C ARG A 141 17.00 -13.36 4.67
N THR A 142 17.82 -13.19 3.66
CA THR A 142 19.21 -13.60 3.71
C THR A 142 20.08 -12.41 4.11
N ILE A 143 20.50 -12.37 5.36
CA ILE A 143 21.56 -11.47 5.87
C ILE A 143 22.59 -12.36 6.53
N GLY A 144 23.58 -12.84 5.75
CA GLY A 144 24.60 -13.79 6.23
C GLY A 144 24.07 -15.22 6.28
N SER A 145 23.43 -15.62 7.38
CA SER A 145 22.67 -16.88 7.49
C SER A 145 21.19 -16.62 7.19
N GLU A 146 20.49 -17.59 6.61
CA GLU A 146 19.05 -17.50 6.36
C GLU A 146 18.29 -17.32 7.68
N GLN A 147 17.45 -16.30 7.75
CA GLN A 147 16.55 -16.06 8.86
C GLN A 147 15.12 -16.02 8.36
N ILE A 148 14.24 -16.77 9.00
CA ILE A 148 12.79 -16.69 8.77
C ILE A 148 12.32 -15.45 9.49
N GLU A 149 11.79 -14.45 8.73
CA GLU A 149 11.25 -13.22 9.31
C GLU A 149 9.77 -13.34 9.67
N ASP A 150 9.05 -14.17 8.91
CA ASP A 150 7.61 -14.30 9.06
C ASP A 150 7.15 -15.66 8.54
N GLN A 151 6.11 -16.21 9.18
CA GLN A 151 5.54 -17.48 8.78
C GLN A 151 4.02 -17.43 8.93
N GLU A 152 3.32 -17.82 7.87
CA GLU A 152 1.88 -17.98 7.87
C GLU A 152 1.52 -19.44 7.57
N ILE A 153 0.54 -19.97 8.30
CA ILE A 153 0.05 -21.35 8.13
C ILE A 153 -1.44 -21.27 7.78
N PHE A 154 -1.79 -21.76 6.60
CA PHE A 154 -3.17 -21.88 6.13
C PHE A 154 -3.60 -23.36 6.31
N ARG A 155 -4.73 -23.55 7.01
CA ARG A 155 -5.31 -24.87 7.32
C ARG A 155 -6.68 -25.02 6.68
#